data_bcd94e54a92add9162fccdbc0ae53ebf
#
_entry.id   bcd94e54a92add9162fccdbc0ae53ebf
#
_cell.length_a   1.000
_cell.length_b   1.000
_cell.length_c   1.000
_cell.angle_alpha   90.00
_cell.angle_beta   90.00
_cell.angle_gamma   90.00
#
_symmetry.space_group_name_H-M   'P 1'
#
loop_
_entity.id
_entity.type
_entity.pdbx_description
1 polymer ?
#
loop_
_entity_poly.entity_id
_entity_poly.type
_entity_poly.pdbx_seq_one_letter_code
_entity_poly.pdbx_strand_id
1 'polypeptide(L)'
;MRMVCTRLLWLFVVAMLPLRATEAQSPRPSNGHAARARGGSVRIETLPWTEAQALLDSGTIVMIPLGAQSKEHGPHLPLNNDWLLAEYFAKRVASATRVVVYPTINYSFYPAFTEYPGSTSLRLETARDMIVDIVRSIARHGPRRFYVLNTGVSTLRALAPARDSLAASGITMVFTDILNVGKAAEDRVRQQEGGTLADEIETSMMLYMHPEVVRMANAPNDYHPGVGGLTRDSADAVRDGKTWSRTGTFGNATLATRAKGRILVDAQVRGMVAEVEALRRRSH
;
A
#
# COMPACT_ATOMS: atom_id res chain seq x y z
N MET A 1 -63.66 74.24 4.03
CA MET A 1 -62.27 74.15 4.60
C MET A 1 -61.73 72.77 4.24
N ARG A 2 -61.02 72.62 3.11
CA ARG A 2 -60.43 71.39 2.64
C ARG A 2 -58.92 71.62 2.53
N MET A 3 -58.16 70.95 3.39
CA MET A 3 -56.69 70.91 3.35
C MET A 3 -56.22 69.94 2.26
N VAL A 4 -55.49 70.45 1.31
CA VAL A 4 -54.82 69.68 0.26
C VAL A 4 -53.41 69.35 0.77
N CYS A 5 -53.14 68.02 0.95
CA CYS A 5 -51.86 67.51 1.39
C CYS A 5 -51.04 67.11 0.15
N THR A 6 -50.00 67.90 -0.18
CA THR A 6 -49.10 67.65 -1.29
C THR A 6 -48.02 66.64 -0.87
N ARG A 7 -48.03 65.44 -1.46
CA ARG A 7 -46.97 64.41 -1.27
C ARG A 7 -45.83 64.69 -2.27
N LEU A 8 -44.65 64.99 -1.74
CA LEU A 8 -43.40 65.08 -2.50
C LEU A 8 -42.88 63.65 -2.72
N LEU A 9 -42.77 63.22 -3.99
CA LEU A 9 -42.18 61.95 -4.39
C LEU A 9 -40.66 62.14 -4.61
N TRP A 10 -39.84 61.53 -3.77
CA TRP A 10 -38.39 61.46 -4.00
C TRP A 10 -38.08 60.24 -4.87
N LEU A 11 -37.59 60.47 -6.12
CA LEU A 11 -37.03 59.46 -6.98
C LEU A 11 -35.57 59.19 -6.55
N PHE A 12 -35.31 58.05 -5.99
CA PHE A 12 -33.95 57.52 -5.83
C PHE A 12 -33.51 56.90 -7.15
N VAL A 13 -32.61 57.52 -7.85
CA VAL A 13 -31.88 56.95 -8.99
C VAL A 13 -30.76 56.09 -8.41
N VAL A 14 -30.94 54.78 -8.39
CA VAL A 14 -29.88 53.80 -8.04
C VAL A 14 -29.03 53.61 -9.29
N ALA A 15 -27.83 54.23 -9.31
CA ALA A 15 -26.82 53.97 -10.34
C ALA A 15 -26.27 52.54 -10.15
N MET A 16 -26.66 51.60 -11.00
CA MET A 16 -26.03 50.30 -11.11
C MET A 16 -24.66 50.42 -11.75
N LEU A 17 -23.61 50.37 -10.94
CA LEU A 17 -22.24 50.16 -11.41
C LEU A 17 -22.10 48.69 -11.80
N PRO A 18 -21.54 48.33 -12.99
CA PRO A 18 -21.29 46.95 -13.36
C PRO A 18 -20.21 46.38 -12.45
N LEU A 19 -20.54 45.35 -11.65
CA LEU A 19 -19.55 44.50 -10.99
C LEU A 19 -18.73 43.79 -12.09
N ARG A 20 -17.50 44.25 -12.30
CA ARG A 20 -16.51 43.46 -13.03
C ARG A 20 -16.24 42.20 -12.22
N ALA A 21 -16.68 41.02 -12.71
CA ALA A 21 -16.26 39.75 -12.23
C ALA A 21 -14.74 39.65 -12.43
N THR A 22 -13.98 39.75 -11.35
CA THR A 22 -12.57 39.37 -11.33
C THR A 22 -12.54 37.85 -11.51
N GLU A 23 -12.21 37.40 -12.73
CA GLU A 23 -11.85 36.01 -12.93
C GLU A 23 -10.70 35.69 -11.95
N ALA A 24 -11.00 34.82 -10.98
CA ALA A 24 -10.00 34.24 -10.09
C ALA A 24 -9.03 33.44 -10.96
N GLN A 25 -7.86 34.03 -11.27
CA GLN A 25 -6.78 33.30 -11.92
C GLN A 25 -6.41 32.09 -11.05
N SER A 26 -6.68 30.90 -11.56
CA SER A 26 -6.19 29.67 -10.95
C SER A 26 -4.67 29.80 -10.73
N PRO A 27 -4.14 29.48 -9.54
CA PRO A 27 -2.71 29.60 -9.28
C PRO A 27 -1.94 28.73 -10.27
N ARG A 28 -1.01 29.31 -11.01
CA ARG A 28 -0.10 28.58 -11.90
C ARG A 28 0.74 27.65 -11.02
N PRO A 29 0.85 26.33 -11.36
CA PRO A 29 1.68 25.42 -10.60
C PRO A 29 3.12 25.94 -10.56
N SER A 30 3.73 25.89 -9.37
CA SER A 30 5.12 26.30 -9.21
C SER A 30 6.01 25.40 -10.09
N ASN A 31 6.75 25.99 -11.03
CA ASN A 31 7.54 25.25 -12.03
C ASN A 31 8.57 24.26 -11.45
N GLY A 32 8.93 24.40 -10.17
CA GLY A 32 9.91 23.54 -9.51
C GLY A 32 9.40 22.14 -9.15
N HIS A 33 8.15 22.01 -8.69
CA HIS A 33 7.57 20.71 -8.32
C HIS A 33 7.08 19.95 -9.56
N ALA A 34 6.50 20.64 -10.54
CA ALA A 34 6.08 20.03 -11.81
C ALA A 34 7.28 19.48 -12.64
N ALA A 35 8.45 20.10 -12.54
CA ALA A 35 9.67 19.62 -13.20
C ALA A 35 10.24 18.35 -12.49
N ARG A 36 10.19 18.30 -11.15
CA ARG A 36 10.58 17.11 -10.36
C ARG A 36 9.66 15.92 -10.63
N ALA A 37 8.36 16.17 -10.75
CA ALA A 37 7.36 15.15 -11.02
C ALA A 37 7.46 14.53 -12.42
N ARG A 38 8.01 15.23 -13.39
CA ARG A 38 8.24 14.70 -14.77
C ARG A 38 9.47 13.78 -14.87
N GLY A 39 10.39 13.83 -13.92
CA GLY A 39 11.65 13.08 -13.93
C GLY A 39 11.77 11.92 -12.95
N GLY A 40 10.94 11.83 -11.89
CA GLY A 40 11.06 10.85 -10.81
C GLY A 40 9.72 10.38 -10.25
N SER A 41 9.78 9.44 -9.31
CA SER A 41 8.60 9.03 -8.52
C SER A 41 8.25 10.07 -7.47
N VAL A 42 6.95 10.17 -7.14
CA VAL A 42 6.44 11.13 -6.16
C VAL A 42 5.43 10.46 -5.25
N ARG A 43 5.42 10.85 -3.98
CA ARG A 43 4.38 10.48 -3.02
C ARG A 43 3.24 11.50 -3.11
N ILE A 44 2.06 11.03 -3.53
CA ILE A 44 0.92 11.89 -3.88
C ILE A 44 0.40 12.71 -2.69
N GLU A 45 0.44 12.15 -1.49
CA GLU A 45 -0.04 12.79 -0.26
C GLU A 45 0.79 14.00 0.18
N THR A 46 1.94 14.22 -0.43
CA THR A 46 2.79 15.39 -0.15
C THR A 46 2.46 16.58 -1.04
N LEU A 47 1.50 16.44 -1.95
CA LEU A 47 1.15 17.44 -2.96
C LEU A 47 -0.22 18.06 -2.70
N PRO A 48 -0.41 19.36 -3.01
CA PRO A 48 -1.74 19.92 -3.20
C PRO A 48 -2.46 19.23 -4.36
N TRP A 49 -3.80 19.18 -4.32
CA TRP A 49 -4.60 18.46 -5.33
C TRP A 49 -4.35 18.99 -6.77
N THR A 50 -4.05 20.28 -6.92
CA THR A 50 -3.75 20.89 -8.23
C THR A 50 -2.46 20.39 -8.86
N GLU A 51 -1.45 20.08 -8.05
CA GLU A 51 -0.21 19.47 -8.50
C GLU A 51 -0.40 17.97 -8.75
N ALA A 52 -1.17 17.29 -7.88
CA ALA A 52 -1.54 15.89 -8.05
C ALA A 52 -2.28 15.67 -9.38
N GLN A 53 -3.21 16.55 -9.73
CA GLN A 53 -3.96 16.47 -11.00
C GLN A 53 -3.03 16.46 -12.23
N ALA A 54 -1.95 17.23 -12.20
CA ALA A 54 -1.00 17.30 -13.32
C ALA A 54 -0.18 16.01 -13.53
N LEU A 55 -0.19 15.10 -12.55
CA LEU A 55 0.54 13.84 -12.58
C LEU A 55 -0.34 12.65 -12.96
N LEU A 56 -1.66 12.79 -12.86
CA LEU A 56 -2.61 11.70 -13.04
C LEU A 56 -3.17 11.71 -14.46
N ASP A 57 -2.59 10.88 -15.32
CA ASP A 57 -3.02 10.65 -16.69
C ASP A 57 -3.13 9.14 -16.99
N SER A 58 -3.57 8.78 -18.20
CA SER A 58 -3.70 7.37 -18.62
C SER A 58 -2.37 6.64 -18.74
N GLY A 59 -1.25 7.36 -18.88
CA GLY A 59 0.11 6.83 -18.93
C GLY A 59 0.70 6.55 -17.56
N THR A 60 0.11 7.11 -16.50
CA THR A 60 0.62 7.01 -15.13
C THR A 60 0.43 5.62 -14.57
N ILE A 61 1.50 5.08 -13.95
CA ILE A 61 1.39 3.91 -13.09
C ILE A 61 1.28 4.38 -11.64
N VAL A 62 0.19 3.99 -11.01
CA VAL A 62 -0.04 4.22 -9.59
C VAL A 62 0.45 3.01 -8.80
N MET A 63 1.34 3.24 -7.83
CA MET A 63 1.77 2.23 -6.85
C MET A 63 1.07 2.46 -5.52
N ILE A 64 0.40 1.43 -5.01
CA ILE A 64 -0.25 1.44 -3.70
C ILE A 64 0.43 0.38 -2.84
N PRO A 65 1.25 0.77 -1.84
CA PRO A 65 1.81 -0.18 -0.90
C PRO A 65 0.70 -0.75 0.00
N LEU A 66 0.84 -2.03 0.38
CA LEU A 66 -0.09 -2.71 1.28
C LEU A 66 0.70 -3.55 2.28
N GLY A 67 0.59 -3.20 3.56
CA GLY A 67 1.26 -3.88 4.66
C GLY A 67 0.60 -3.58 5.99
N ALA A 68 0.35 -4.62 6.80
CA ALA A 68 -0.32 -4.51 8.09
C ALA A 68 0.46 -3.62 9.08
N GLN A 69 -0.25 -2.68 9.71
CA GLN A 69 0.32 -1.85 10.77
C GLN A 69 0.01 -2.41 12.17
N SER A 70 -0.85 -3.42 12.25
CA SER A 70 -1.27 -4.04 13.51
C SER A 70 -1.58 -5.53 13.26
N LYS A 71 -0.53 -6.33 13.11
CA LYS A 71 -0.57 -7.78 12.91
C LYS A 71 0.61 -8.44 13.61
N GLU A 72 0.37 -9.57 14.25
CA GLU A 72 1.37 -10.34 14.96
C GLU A 72 2.49 -10.83 14.03
N HIS A 73 3.76 -10.82 14.53
CA HIS A 73 4.96 -11.31 13.86
C HIS A 73 5.96 -11.89 14.88
N GLY A 74 5.49 -12.77 15.75
CA GLY A 74 6.32 -13.34 16.81
C GLY A 74 6.69 -12.34 17.92
N PRO A 75 7.39 -12.81 18.96
CA PRO A 75 7.73 -11.96 20.11
C PRO A 75 8.93 -11.04 19.83
N HIS A 76 9.59 -11.14 18.70
CA HIS A 76 10.82 -10.46 18.34
C HIS A 76 10.67 -9.38 17.26
N LEU A 77 9.56 -9.36 16.53
CA LEU A 77 9.23 -8.34 15.54
C LEU A 77 8.02 -7.51 15.98
N PRO A 78 7.92 -6.24 15.59
CA PRO A 78 6.82 -5.37 15.98
C PRO A 78 5.53 -5.70 15.20
N LEU A 79 4.37 -5.30 15.73
CA LEU A 79 3.06 -5.49 15.07
C LEU A 79 2.97 -4.78 13.71
N ASN A 80 3.73 -3.72 13.48
CA ASN A 80 3.76 -2.98 12.21
C ASN A 80 4.82 -3.49 11.22
N ASN A 81 5.27 -4.71 11.39
CA ASN A 81 6.33 -5.31 10.56
C ASN A 81 6.04 -5.23 9.06
N ASP A 82 4.86 -5.69 8.63
CA ASP A 82 4.48 -5.64 7.20
C ASP A 82 4.41 -4.22 6.65
N TRP A 83 3.98 -3.25 7.48
CA TRP A 83 3.95 -1.85 7.09
C TRP A 83 5.37 -1.30 6.88
N LEU A 84 6.30 -1.62 7.75
CA LEU A 84 7.71 -1.25 7.61
C LEU A 84 8.32 -1.85 6.34
N LEU A 85 8.03 -3.13 6.04
CA LEU A 85 8.41 -3.78 4.79
C LEU A 85 7.84 -3.03 3.58
N ALA A 86 6.55 -2.75 3.58
CA ALA A 86 5.85 -2.09 2.48
C ALA A 86 6.42 -0.69 2.20
N GLU A 87 6.65 0.11 3.25
CA GLU A 87 7.24 1.45 3.12
C GLU A 87 8.68 1.41 2.59
N TYR A 88 9.49 0.47 3.10
CA TYR A 88 10.87 0.31 2.63
C TYR A 88 10.91 -0.11 1.16
N PHE A 89 10.14 -1.12 0.78
CA PHE A 89 10.08 -1.58 -0.60
C PHE A 89 9.51 -0.51 -1.54
N ALA A 90 8.46 0.20 -1.13
CA ALA A 90 7.90 1.28 -1.92
C ALA A 90 8.93 2.38 -2.22
N LYS A 91 9.72 2.78 -1.23
CA LYS A 91 10.82 3.73 -1.40
C LYS A 91 11.87 3.22 -2.38
N ARG A 92 12.29 1.95 -2.26
CA ARG A 92 13.32 1.33 -3.13
C ARG A 92 12.82 1.18 -4.57
N VAL A 93 11.59 0.72 -4.76
CA VAL A 93 10.97 0.58 -6.09
C VAL A 93 10.78 1.96 -6.74
N ALA A 94 10.25 2.93 -6.00
CA ALA A 94 10.06 4.29 -6.49
C ALA A 94 11.38 5.00 -6.86
N SER A 95 12.49 4.59 -6.25
CA SER A 95 13.83 5.10 -6.62
C SER A 95 14.38 4.46 -7.90
N ALA A 96 13.88 3.28 -8.27
CA ALA A 96 14.38 2.50 -9.41
C ALA A 96 13.49 2.59 -10.66
N THR A 97 12.21 2.91 -10.52
CA THR A 97 11.27 3.06 -11.63
C THR A 97 10.24 4.16 -11.36
N ARG A 98 9.73 4.79 -12.41
CA ARG A 98 8.80 5.91 -12.31
C ARG A 98 7.40 5.43 -11.97
N VAL A 99 6.88 5.86 -10.81
CA VAL A 99 5.51 5.62 -10.33
C VAL A 99 4.99 6.81 -9.53
N VAL A 100 3.68 6.95 -9.44
CA VAL A 100 3.04 7.81 -8.44
C VAL A 100 2.65 6.92 -7.26
N VAL A 101 3.25 7.20 -6.10
CA VAL A 101 3.05 6.40 -4.88
C VAL A 101 1.90 6.97 -4.08
N TYR A 102 0.94 6.15 -3.73
CA TYR A 102 -0.18 6.48 -2.84
C TYR A 102 0.11 6.05 -1.41
N PRO A 103 -0.64 6.56 -0.41
CA PRO A 103 -0.51 6.14 0.97
C PRO A 103 -0.66 4.64 1.14
N THR A 104 0.13 4.08 2.04
CA THR A 104 0.11 2.64 2.32
C THR A 104 -1.23 2.23 2.93
N ILE A 105 -1.87 1.20 2.37
CA ILE A 105 -3.02 0.53 2.97
C ILE A 105 -2.49 -0.30 4.15
N ASN A 106 -2.94 0.05 5.35
CA ASN A 106 -2.41 -0.49 6.60
C ASN A 106 -3.35 -1.46 7.32
N TYR A 107 -4.57 -1.64 6.84
CA TYR A 107 -5.54 -2.65 7.28
C TYR A 107 -6.00 -3.48 6.10
N SER A 108 -6.13 -4.79 6.28
CA SER A 108 -6.62 -5.71 5.27
C SER A 108 -7.09 -7.02 5.91
N PHE A 109 -7.15 -8.11 5.14
CA PHE A 109 -7.62 -9.41 5.55
C PHE A 109 -6.48 -10.26 6.13
N TYR A 110 -6.49 -10.45 7.46
CA TYR A 110 -5.47 -11.18 8.24
C TYR A 110 -6.09 -12.12 9.27
N PRO A 111 -7.02 -13.01 8.91
CA PRO A 111 -7.85 -13.74 9.87
C PRO A 111 -7.06 -14.68 10.78
N ALA A 112 -5.94 -15.26 10.28
CA ALA A 112 -5.13 -16.22 11.04
C ALA A 112 -4.43 -15.59 12.27
N PHE A 113 -4.45 -14.27 12.41
CA PHE A 113 -3.68 -13.54 13.44
C PHE A 113 -4.56 -12.95 14.54
N THR A 114 -5.89 -13.02 14.41
CA THR A 114 -6.83 -12.33 15.31
C THR A 114 -6.79 -12.83 16.75
N GLU A 115 -6.29 -14.03 16.99
CA GLU A 115 -6.12 -14.60 18.33
C GLU A 115 -4.89 -14.03 19.08
N TYR A 116 -4.00 -13.31 18.38
CA TYR A 116 -2.86 -12.65 19.02
C TYR A 116 -3.21 -11.20 19.37
N PRO A 117 -3.11 -10.83 20.68
CA PRO A 117 -3.45 -9.48 21.12
C PRO A 117 -2.71 -8.39 20.35
N GLY A 118 -3.44 -7.37 19.92
CA GLY A 118 -2.91 -6.29 19.10
C GLY A 118 -3.05 -6.51 17.59
N SER A 119 -3.40 -7.72 17.12
CA SER A 119 -3.68 -7.97 15.72
C SER A 119 -5.09 -7.54 15.35
N THR A 120 -5.23 -7.12 14.09
CA THR A 120 -6.50 -6.73 13.49
C THR A 120 -6.71 -7.42 12.15
N SER A 121 -7.96 -7.66 11.78
CA SER A 121 -8.34 -8.15 10.47
C SER A 121 -9.64 -7.51 10.02
N LEU A 122 -9.72 -7.15 8.76
CA LEU A 122 -10.97 -6.84 8.09
C LEU A 122 -11.63 -8.15 7.63
N ARG A 123 -12.93 -8.12 7.37
CA ARG A 123 -13.59 -9.17 6.60
C ARG A 123 -13.05 -9.18 5.17
N LEU A 124 -13.09 -10.32 4.52
CA LEU A 124 -12.57 -10.50 3.16
C LEU A 124 -13.20 -9.50 2.17
N GLU A 125 -14.54 -9.39 2.22
CA GLU A 125 -15.30 -8.50 1.36
C GLU A 125 -14.95 -7.03 1.62
N THR A 126 -14.82 -6.62 2.88
CA THR A 126 -14.44 -5.26 3.26
C THR A 126 -13.04 -4.91 2.74
N ALA A 127 -12.08 -5.82 2.87
CA ALA A 127 -10.72 -5.62 2.37
C ALA A 127 -10.69 -5.51 0.83
N ARG A 128 -11.44 -6.39 0.14
CA ARG A 128 -11.60 -6.34 -1.32
C ARG A 128 -12.22 -5.01 -1.76
N ASP A 129 -13.35 -4.63 -1.16
CA ASP A 129 -14.13 -3.47 -1.57
C ASP A 129 -13.38 -2.17 -1.31
N MET A 130 -12.64 -2.08 -0.20
CA MET A 130 -11.74 -0.95 0.08
C MET A 130 -10.69 -0.77 -1.04
N ILE A 131 -10.07 -1.84 -1.51
CA ILE A 131 -9.11 -1.78 -2.61
C ILE A 131 -9.79 -1.30 -3.90
N VAL A 132 -10.97 -1.85 -4.21
CA VAL A 132 -11.76 -1.48 -5.40
C VAL A 132 -12.14 -0.01 -5.37
N ASP A 133 -12.62 0.49 -4.23
CA ASP A 133 -13.06 1.88 -4.06
C ASP A 133 -11.89 2.86 -4.17
N ILE A 134 -10.76 2.56 -3.54
CA ILE A 134 -9.53 3.37 -3.66
C ILE A 134 -9.10 3.45 -5.13
N VAL A 135 -8.96 2.31 -5.80
CA VAL A 135 -8.50 2.26 -7.18
C VAL A 135 -9.48 2.97 -8.14
N ARG A 136 -10.78 2.76 -7.98
CA ARG A 136 -11.81 3.43 -8.80
C ARG A 136 -11.80 4.94 -8.59
N SER A 137 -11.63 5.41 -7.33
CA SER A 137 -11.54 6.83 -7.02
C SER A 137 -10.37 7.49 -7.74
N ILE A 138 -9.20 6.84 -7.74
CA ILE A 138 -8.01 7.35 -8.43
C ILE A 138 -8.20 7.31 -9.96
N ALA A 139 -8.78 6.24 -10.48
CA ALA A 139 -8.98 6.02 -11.90
C ALA A 139 -9.90 7.08 -12.56
N ARG A 140 -10.76 7.75 -11.79
CA ARG A 140 -11.56 8.89 -12.28
C ARG A 140 -10.71 10.04 -12.81
N HIS A 141 -9.48 10.15 -12.37
CA HIS A 141 -8.55 11.23 -12.71
C HIS A 141 -7.54 10.87 -13.80
N GLY A 142 -7.70 9.72 -14.49
CA GLY A 142 -6.90 9.34 -15.65
C GLY A 142 -6.19 8.00 -15.56
N PRO A 143 -5.53 7.63 -14.45
CA PRO A 143 -4.77 6.38 -14.36
C PRO A 143 -5.61 5.13 -14.67
N ARG A 144 -5.00 4.20 -15.41
CA ARG A 144 -5.62 2.91 -15.75
C ARG A 144 -4.75 1.72 -15.33
N ARG A 145 -3.53 1.97 -14.85
CA ARG A 145 -2.54 0.96 -14.46
C ARG A 145 -2.16 1.13 -13.00
N PHE A 146 -2.41 0.09 -12.22
CA PHE A 146 -2.21 0.06 -10.77
C PHE A 146 -1.31 -1.11 -10.40
N TYR A 147 -0.35 -0.84 -9.55
CA TYR A 147 0.52 -1.83 -8.94
C TYR A 147 0.33 -1.80 -7.42
N VAL A 148 -0.18 -2.90 -6.85
CA VAL A 148 -0.26 -3.05 -5.41
C VAL A 148 1.01 -3.77 -4.93
N LEU A 149 1.89 -3.02 -4.25
CA LEU A 149 3.08 -3.55 -3.60
C LEU A 149 2.66 -4.24 -2.31
N ASN A 150 2.38 -5.53 -2.39
CA ASN A 150 1.81 -6.31 -1.31
C ASN A 150 2.88 -7.08 -0.54
N THR A 151 2.84 -7.01 0.80
CA THR A 151 3.75 -7.72 1.70
C THR A 151 3.08 -8.85 2.49
N GLY A 152 1.77 -9.07 2.28
CA GLY A 152 1.01 -10.11 2.98
C GLY A 152 0.68 -11.32 2.11
N VAL A 153 0.54 -12.50 2.73
CA VAL A 153 0.07 -13.73 2.05
C VAL A 153 -1.46 -13.78 2.00
N SER A 154 -2.14 -13.62 3.12
CA SER A 154 -3.60 -13.69 3.22
C SER A 154 -4.32 -12.59 2.43
N THR A 155 -3.68 -11.45 2.24
CA THR A 155 -4.17 -10.34 1.42
C THR A 155 -4.38 -10.70 -0.06
N LEU A 156 -3.67 -11.70 -0.58
CA LEU A 156 -3.83 -12.19 -1.95
C LEU A 156 -5.28 -12.63 -2.25
N ARG A 157 -6.00 -13.08 -1.22
CA ARG A 157 -7.41 -13.48 -1.34
C ARG A 157 -8.36 -12.30 -1.57
N ALA A 158 -8.04 -11.12 -1.04
CA ALA A 158 -8.79 -9.90 -1.32
C ALA A 158 -8.34 -9.25 -2.64
N LEU A 159 -7.05 -9.32 -2.96
CA LEU A 159 -6.47 -8.71 -4.14
C LEU A 159 -6.91 -9.37 -5.45
N ALA A 160 -7.01 -10.70 -5.50
CA ALA A 160 -7.40 -11.42 -6.71
C ALA A 160 -8.82 -11.03 -7.19
N PRO A 161 -9.89 -11.12 -6.38
CA PRO A 161 -11.22 -10.72 -6.80
C PRO A 161 -11.36 -9.19 -7.01
N ALA A 162 -10.57 -8.35 -6.29
CA ALA A 162 -10.51 -6.92 -6.55
C ALA A 162 -9.97 -6.63 -7.95
N ARG A 163 -8.89 -7.29 -8.36
CA ARG A 163 -8.33 -7.21 -9.72
C ARG A 163 -9.37 -7.55 -10.77
N ASP A 164 -10.08 -8.65 -10.57
CA ASP A 164 -11.05 -9.16 -11.56
C ASP A 164 -12.25 -8.19 -11.69
N SER A 165 -12.71 -7.61 -10.56
CA SER A 165 -13.74 -6.57 -10.56
C SER A 165 -13.30 -5.28 -11.28
N LEU A 166 -12.04 -4.89 -11.14
CA LEU A 166 -11.48 -3.69 -11.76
C LEU A 166 -11.25 -3.89 -13.26
N ALA A 167 -10.84 -5.09 -13.67
CA ALA A 167 -10.63 -5.43 -15.08
C ALA A 167 -11.91 -5.26 -15.91
N ALA A 168 -13.09 -5.57 -15.35
CA ALA A 168 -14.38 -5.36 -15.99
C ALA A 168 -14.66 -3.86 -16.29
N SER A 169 -13.95 -2.95 -15.65
CA SER A 169 -14.05 -1.49 -15.85
C SER A 169 -12.87 -0.92 -16.67
N GLY A 170 -12.09 -1.75 -17.34
CA GLY A 170 -10.93 -1.32 -18.14
C GLY A 170 -9.76 -0.83 -17.28
N ILE A 171 -9.67 -1.26 -16.03
CA ILE A 171 -8.58 -0.92 -15.11
C ILE A 171 -7.67 -2.13 -14.95
N THR A 172 -6.39 -1.97 -15.26
CA THR A 172 -5.38 -3.03 -15.06
C THR A 172 -4.77 -2.89 -13.68
N MET A 173 -5.00 -3.85 -12.81
CA MET A 173 -4.34 -3.94 -11.52
C MET A 173 -3.47 -5.20 -11.48
N VAL A 174 -2.21 -5.07 -11.09
CA VAL A 174 -1.31 -6.17 -10.74
C VAL A 174 -0.85 -6.01 -9.30
N PHE A 175 -0.42 -7.08 -8.68
CA PHE A 175 0.05 -7.06 -7.30
C PHE A 175 1.18 -8.05 -7.09
N THR A 176 2.07 -7.74 -6.16
CA THR A 176 3.16 -8.64 -5.77
C THR A 176 2.60 -9.90 -5.12
N ASP A 177 3.01 -11.05 -5.61
CA ASP A 177 2.91 -12.31 -4.88
C ASP A 177 4.17 -12.48 -4.02
N ILE A 178 4.06 -12.15 -2.73
CA ILE A 178 5.20 -12.14 -1.81
C ILE A 178 5.84 -13.54 -1.64
N LEU A 179 5.13 -14.62 -1.93
CA LEU A 179 5.68 -15.97 -1.88
C LEU A 179 6.59 -16.29 -3.08
N ASN A 180 6.41 -15.57 -4.18
CA ASN A 180 7.13 -15.84 -5.43
C ASN A 180 8.20 -14.80 -5.75
N VAL A 181 8.00 -13.54 -5.34
CA VAL A 181 8.98 -12.49 -5.59
C VAL A 181 10.27 -12.75 -4.82
N GLY A 182 11.39 -12.90 -5.52
CA GLY A 182 12.69 -13.18 -4.89
C GLY A 182 12.92 -14.65 -4.47
N LYS A 183 11.98 -15.57 -4.76
CA LYS A 183 12.03 -16.98 -4.32
C LYS A 183 13.36 -17.67 -4.57
N ALA A 184 13.97 -17.48 -5.75
CA ALA A 184 15.26 -18.09 -6.06
C ALA A 184 16.42 -17.58 -5.17
N ALA A 185 16.33 -16.38 -4.63
CA ALA A 185 17.31 -15.88 -3.65
C ALA A 185 17.03 -16.45 -2.25
N GLU A 186 15.78 -16.57 -1.91
CA GLU A 186 15.35 -17.22 -0.66
C GLU A 186 15.84 -18.67 -0.59
N ASP A 187 15.61 -19.47 -1.64
CA ASP A 187 16.03 -20.88 -1.71
C ASP A 187 17.56 -21.06 -1.55
N ARG A 188 18.35 -20.04 -1.94
CA ARG A 188 19.81 -20.10 -1.80
C ARG A 188 20.30 -19.79 -0.39
N VAL A 189 19.56 -19.00 0.39
CA VAL A 189 20.03 -18.53 1.71
C VAL A 189 19.32 -19.20 2.87
N ARG A 190 18.18 -19.84 2.62
CA ARG A 190 17.37 -20.53 3.63
C ARG A 190 18.15 -21.68 4.24
N GLN A 191 18.17 -21.75 5.56
CA GLN A 191 18.74 -22.85 6.34
C GLN A 191 17.66 -23.63 7.10
N GLN A 192 16.55 -22.97 7.44
CA GLN A 192 15.42 -23.67 8.08
C GLN A 192 14.75 -24.65 7.11
N GLU A 193 14.20 -25.74 7.63
CA GLU A 193 13.50 -26.76 6.83
C GLU A 193 12.16 -26.24 6.26
N GLY A 194 11.45 -25.45 7.04
CA GLY A 194 10.18 -24.84 6.66
C GLY A 194 9.95 -23.57 7.45
N GLY A 195 8.93 -22.85 7.11
CA GLY A 195 8.58 -21.58 7.74
C GLY A 195 7.97 -20.62 6.73
N THR A 196 7.20 -19.67 7.22
CA THR A 196 6.54 -18.66 6.37
C THR A 196 6.14 -17.38 7.10
N LEU A 197 6.39 -17.28 8.42
CA LEU A 197 6.03 -16.08 9.17
C LEU A 197 6.99 -15.84 10.33
N ALA A 198 7.46 -14.60 10.42
CA ALA A 198 8.37 -14.15 11.47
C ALA A 198 9.56 -15.10 11.65
N ASP A 199 9.95 -15.74 10.58
CA ASP A 199 10.90 -16.82 10.46
C ASP A 199 12.32 -16.32 10.14
N GLU A 200 13.20 -17.23 9.75
CA GLU A 200 14.56 -16.90 9.31
C GLU A 200 14.57 -15.81 8.22
N ILE A 201 13.68 -15.93 7.24
CA ILE A 201 13.68 -15.08 6.04
C ILE A 201 13.19 -13.68 6.38
N GLU A 202 12.02 -13.57 6.99
CA GLU A 202 11.43 -12.29 7.33
C GLU A 202 12.25 -11.54 8.38
N THR A 203 12.71 -12.26 9.42
CA THR A 203 13.59 -11.68 10.44
C THR A 203 14.91 -11.19 9.85
N SER A 204 15.50 -11.93 8.88
CA SER A 204 16.71 -11.48 8.18
C SER A 204 16.47 -10.18 7.41
N MET A 205 15.34 -10.06 6.72
CA MET A 205 14.98 -8.82 6.01
C MET A 205 14.87 -7.65 6.99
N MET A 206 14.19 -7.84 8.12
CA MET A 206 14.04 -6.81 9.14
C MET A 206 15.38 -6.43 9.79
N LEU A 207 16.26 -7.38 10.06
CA LEU A 207 17.63 -7.11 10.54
C LEU A 207 18.45 -6.25 9.54
N TYR A 208 18.16 -6.35 8.26
CA TYR A 208 18.81 -5.52 7.25
C TYR A 208 18.20 -4.13 7.14
N MET A 209 16.86 -4.05 7.12
CA MET A 209 16.13 -2.80 6.86
C MET A 209 15.92 -1.95 8.10
N HIS A 210 15.58 -2.58 9.22
CA HIS A 210 15.15 -1.97 10.47
C HIS A 210 15.69 -2.72 11.68
N PRO A 211 17.04 -2.83 11.83
CA PRO A 211 17.63 -3.59 12.95
C PRO A 211 17.22 -3.05 14.33
N GLU A 212 16.88 -1.77 14.42
CA GLU A 212 16.49 -1.09 15.64
C GLU A 212 15.17 -1.59 16.26
N VAL A 213 14.31 -2.22 15.46
CA VAL A 213 13.03 -2.75 15.96
C VAL A 213 13.06 -4.26 16.21
N VAL A 214 14.12 -4.96 15.83
CA VAL A 214 14.24 -6.43 15.95
C VAL A 214 14.80 -6.80 17.33
N ARG A 215 14.09 -7.63 18.07
CA ARG A 215 14.47 -8.09 19.41
C ARG A 215 15.01 -9.52 19.36
N MET A 216 16.21 -9.73 18.80
CA MET A 216 16.78 -11.05 18.58
C MET A 216 16.85 -11.94 19.86
N ALA A 217 16.98 -11.35 21.04
CA ALA A 217 16.94 -12.09 22.31
C ALA A 217 15.61 -12.85 22.53
N ASN A 218 14.54 -12.42 21.85
CA ASN A 218 13.21 -13.04 21.90
C ASN A 218 12.91 -13.91 20.67
N ALA A 219 13.86 -14.04 19.71
CA ALA A 219 13.64 -14.79 18.48
C ALA A 219 13.50 -16.30 18.77
N PRO A 220 12.35 -16.93 18.43
CA PRO A 220 12.13 -18.33 18.71
C PRO A 220 12.56 -19.23 17.56
N ASN A 221 12.72 -20.51 17.85
CA ASN A 221 12.61 -21.60 16.89
C ASN A 221 11.27 -22.29 17.16
N ASP A 222 10.26 -22.01 16.34
CA ASP A 222 8.91 -22.54 16.49
C ASP A 222 8.43 -23.14 15.16
N TYR A 223 9.20 -24.10 14.66
CA TYR A 223 8.86 -24.88 13.48
C TYR A 223 8.36 -26.25 13.86
N HIS A 224 7.16 -26.59 13.41
CA HIS A 224 6.53 -27.90 13.64
C HIS A 224 6.37 -28.62 12.30
N PRO A 225 7.22 -29.61 12.00
CA PRO A 225 7.10 -30.43 10.79
C PRO A 225 5.70 -31.08 10.68
N GLY A 226 5.11 -31.04 9.49
CA GLY A 226 3.77 -31.61 9.24
C GLY A 226 2.59 -30.70 9.63
N VAL A 227 2.84 -29.59 10.32
CA VAL A 227 1.88 -28.48 10.42
C VAL A 227 2.14 -27.57 9.24
N GLY A 228 1.21 -27.52 8.27
CA GLY A 228 1.34 -26.67 7.10
C GLY A 228 1.55 -25.21 7.50
N GLY A 229 2.54 -24.54 6.91
CA GLY A 229 2.76 -23.11 7.08
C GLY A 229 1.61 -22.27 6.52
N LEU A 230 1.69 -20.97 6.66
CA LEU A 230 0.76 -20.05 6.01
C LEU A 230 0.93 -20.16 4.49
N THR A 231 0.04 -20.92 3.88
CA THR A 231 -0.15 -20.97 2.43
C THR A 231 -1.32 -20.09 2.06
N ARG A 232 -1.51 -19.83 0.75
CA ARG A 232 -2.74 -19.16 0.27
C ARG A 232 -4.01 -19.79 0.84
N ASP A 233 -4.05 -21.11 0.90
CA ASP A 233 -5.23 -21.89 1.28
C ASP A 233 -5.38 -22.02 2.81
N SER A 234 -4.27 -21.97 3.55
CA SER A 234 -4.25 -22.09 5.01
C SER A 234 -4.26 -20.72 5.73
N ALA A 235 -4.16 -19.62 5.01
CA ALA A 235 -4.18 -18.28 5.59
C ALA A 235 -5.50 -17.90 6.30
N ASP A 236 -6.51 -18.77 6.23
CA ASP A 236 -7.81 -18.64 6.93
C ASP A 236 -7.92 -19.48 8.18
N ALA A 237 -7.03 -20.44 8.35
CA ALA A 237 -7.19 -21.42 9.40
C ALA A 237 -6.84 -20.83 10.78
N VAL A 238 -7.79 -20.09 11.32
CA VAL A 238 -8.01 -20.09 12.77
C VAL A 238 -8.54 -21.51 13.07
N ARG A 239 -7.64 -22.43 13.39
CA ARG A 239 -8.03 -23.79 13.73
C ARG A 239 -8.70 -23.77 15.11
N ASP A 240 -10.01 -23.91 15.13
CA ASP A 240 -10.83 -24.12 16.35
C ASP A 240 -10.65 -23.06 17.46
N GLY A 241 -10.47 -21.79 17.10
CA GLY A 241 -10.26 -20.72 18.08
C GLY A 241 -8.90 -20.78 18.78
N LYS A 242 -7.96 -21.58 18.26
CA LYS A 242 -6.60 -21.69 18.77
C LYS A 242 -5.62 -21.00 17.85
N THR A 243 -4.64 -20.31 18.43
CA THR A 243 -3.49 -19.81 17.69
C THR A 243 -2.77 -20.96 16.98
N TRP A 244 -2.37 -20.75 15.73
CA TRP A 244 -1.67 -21.78 14.94
C TRP A 244 -0.23 -22.00 15.39
N SER A 245 0.35 -21.10 16.19
CA SER A 245 1.63 -21.20 16.88
C SER A 245 1.51 -20.55 18.26
N ARG A 246 2.23 -21.06 19.24
CA ARG A 246 2.23 -20.49 20.60
C ARG A 246 2.98 -19.17 20.68
N THR A 247 3.96 -18.98 19.81
CA THR A 247 4.82 -17.78 19.77
C THR A 247 4.40 -16.78 18.69
N GLY A 248 3.51 -17.17 17.76
CA GLY A 248 3.21 -16.40 16.57
C GLY A 248 4.27 -16.51 15.48
N THR A 249 5.36 -17.25 15.70
CA THR A 249 6.37 -17.55 14.70
C THR A 249 6.09 -18.90 14.05
N PHE A 250 6.26 -18.99 12.75
CA PHE A 250 6.24 -20.27 12.05
C PHE A 250 7.52 -20.43 11.25
N GLY A 251 8.55 -20.96 11.90
CA GLY A 251 9.89 -21.17 11.38
C GLY A 251 10.96 -21.00 12.45
N ASN A 252 12.20 -20.79 12.02
CA ASN A 252 13.34 -20.62 12.92
C ASN A 252 13.96 -19.22 12.79
N ALA A 253 13.46 -18.28 13.56
CA ALA A 253 13.97 -16.89 13.56
C ALA A 253 15.41 -16.77 14.06
N THR A 254 15.91 -17.76 14.82
CA THR A 254 17.29 -17.72 15.37
C THR A 254 18.37 -17.85 14.29
N LEU A 255 18.02 -18.34 13.10
CA LEU A 255 18.92 -18.48 11.95
C LEU A 255 19.04 -17.18 11.14
N ALA A 256 18.30 -16.15 11.49
CA ALA A 256 18.27 -14.88 10.77
C ALA A 256 19.60 -14.15 10.85
N THR A 257 20.00 -13.55 9.72
CA THR A 257 21.17 -12.69 9.66
C THR A 257 20.95 -11.49 8.74
N ARG A 258 21.58 -10.36 9.07
CA ARG A 258 21.55 -9.16 8.23
C ARG A 258 22.08 -9.43 6.81
N ALA A 259 23.07 -10.31 6.65
CA ALA A 259 23.66 -10.66 5.36
C ALA A 259 22.63 -11.35 4.45
N LYS A 260 21.86 -12.32 4.97
CA LYS A 260 20.73 -12.93 4.27
C LYS A 260 19.69 -11.87 3.89
N GLY A 261 19.34 -11.01 4.84
CA GLY A 261 18.38 -9.93 4.62
C GLY A 261 18.72 -9.04 3.44
N ARG A 262 19.97 -8.65 3.30
CA ARG A 262 20.42 -7.86 2.14
C ARG A 262 20.18 -8.60 0.80
N ILE A 263 20.53 -9.87 0.74
CA ILE A 263 20.36 -10.68 -0.49
C ILE A 263 18.87 -10.80 -0.85
N LEU A 264 18.03 -11.06 0.16
CA LEU A 264 16.59 -11.21 0.00
C LEU A 264 15.94 -9.91 -0.45
N VAL A 265 16.20 -8.81 0.26
CA VAL A 265 15.63 -7.49 -0.03
C VAL A 265 16.03 -7.02 -1.43
N ASP A 266 17.29 -7.14 -1.80
CA ASP A 266 17.76 -6.75 -3.14
C ASP A 266 17.12 -7.59 -4.25
N ALA A 267 16.88 -8.88 -4.01
CA ALA A 267 16.19 -9.76 -4.96
C ALA A 267 14.71 -9.40 -5.10
N GLN A 268 14.01 -9.18 -3.99
CA GLN A 268 12.61 -8.78 -3.99
C GLN A 268 12.41 -7.42 -4.67
N VAL A 269 13.25 -6.42 -4.37
CA VAL A 269 13.20 -5.11 -5.04
C VAL A 269 13.36 -5.27 -6.56
N ARG A 270 14.31 -6.07 -7.04
CA ARG A 270 14.47 -6.33 -8.49
C ARG A 270 13.23 -6.97 -9.10
N GLY A 271 12.63 -7.93 -8.39
CA GLY A 271 11.38 -8.58 -8.83
C GLY A 271 10.23 -7.59 -8.94
N MET A 272 10.00 -6.79 -7.89
CA MET A 272 8.95 -5.76 -7.86
C MET A 272 9.15 -4.70 -8.95
N VAL A 273 10.36 -4.25 -9.19
CA VAL A 273 10.68 -3.33 -10.30
C VAL A 273 10.34 -3.98 -11.64
N ALA A 274 10.68 -5.25 -11.83
CA ALA A 274 10.36 -5.99 -13.06
C ALA A 274 8.84 -6.12 -13.27
N GLU A 275 8.05 -6.31 -12.20
CA GLU A 275 6.58 -6.32 -12.25
C GLU A 275 6.01 -4.97 -12.70
N VAL A 276 6.52 -3.85 -12.16
CA VAL A 276 6.13 -2.49 -12.57
C VAL A 276 6.49 -2.24 -14.03
N GLU A 277 7.69 -2.62 -14.47
CA GLU A 277 8.12 -2.44 -15.86
C GLU A 277 7.34 -3.35 -16.82
N ALA A 278 6.95 -4.55 -16.40
CA ALA A 278 6.05 -5.40 -17.17
C ALA A 278 4.66 -4.78 -17.32
N LEU A 279 4.13 -4.16 -16.24
CA LEU A 279 2.87 -3.41 -16.29
C LEU A 279 2.97 -2.20 -17.23
N ARG A 280 4.11 -1.51 -17.27
CA ARG A 280 4.36 -0.37 -18.16
C ARG A 280 4.28 -0.75 -19.63
N ARG A 281 4.76 -1.94 -20.00
CA ARG A 281 4.77 -2.45 -21.39
C ARG A 281 3.43 -2.99 -21.87
N ARG A 282 2.46 -3.20 -20.99
CA ARG A 282 1.12 -3.63 -21.40
C ARG A 282 0.43 -2.51 -22.18
N SER A 283 0.08 -2.79 -23.44
CA SER A 283 -0.81 -1.93 -24.23
C SER A 283 -2.23 -1.94 -23.59
N HIS A 284 -2.94 -0.86 -23.79
CA HIS A 284 -4.34 -0.75 -23.40
C HIS A 284 -5.22 -1.61 -24.26
#